data_ad02559a5aa10d90e67e0a3ae7096f65
#
_entry.id   ad02559a5aa10d90e67e0a3ae7096f65
#
_cell.length_a   1.000
_cell.length_b   1.000
_cell.length_c   1.000
_cell.angle_alpha   90.00
_cell.angle_beta   90.00
_cell.angle_gamma   90.00
#
_symmetry.space_group_name_H-M   'P 1'
#
loop_
_entity.id
_entity.type
_entity.pdbx_description
1 polymer ?
#
loop_
_entity_poly.entity_id
_entity_poly.type
_entity_poly.pdbx_seq_one_letter_code
_entity_poly.pdbx_strand_id
1 'polypeptide(L)'
;MLRSYRMISAAATVAAAMIFSGCNSNKPAESTVTVQPAEGDGTPQTQPVMSMTKVENGMVRGSLAYPTGDPASSALLLEKSIPAEVLAGKAFAYEIKVTNLSKNKLEGVEVMEILPASLKLGDLSSGSTVKDGTARHLLGTLAPGESKTVKVSATAANPGALNSCATVNYNTSLCMGTTVVQPALKLTKSLPSEVLLCDPILAKYVISNTGSGPAKGIKIDDTFPAGLTTADGKSNISIDAGTLNAGETREVSFNLKATKTGELVSKATAKAEDGLTSDSGDVKVVVRQPKLDVKFEGPEKEFIGRPFSYNLVVTNTGDGIAKDSVVIATLPQGAKFEKAADGGVAIDASHVQWSLGEIAPKGSKKVSLAVSGSQAGTIKNSVAVQARCAETVTVAKETSLTGISAILVEAIDVSDPIEVGQNETYIITVTNQGSAPDTNVKLICTLEEQMEFVSATGQTNGKSEGKTVSFEPLAAIGPKGKAVWQVVVKAKDSGDVRFKINVTSDQLTRPVEETEATNFYK
;
A
#
# COMPACT_ATOMS: atom_id res chain seq x y z
N MET A 1 -9.13 -16.20 -3.74
CA MET A 1 -9.54 -15.56 -5.00
C MET A 1 -8.29 -15.40 -5.86
N LEU A 2 -8.17 -16.26 -6.86
CA LEU A 2 -7.07 -16.24 -7.82
C LEU A 2 -7.23 -15.02 -8.74
N ARG A 3 -6.25 -14.12 -8.75
CA ARG A 3 -6.13 -13.08 -9.77
C ARG A 3 -5.04 -13.47 -10.76
N SER A 4 -5.47 -13.61 -11.99
CA SER A 4 -4.69 -13.91 -13.19
C SER A 4 -3.53 -12.93 -13.41
N TYR A 5 -2.35 -13.48 -13.62
CA TYR A 5 -1.16 -12.76 -14.09
C TYR A 5 -1.34 -12.37 -15.57
N ARG A 6 -1.28 -11.10 -15.90
CA ARG A 6 -1.08 -10.62 -17.28
C ARG A 6 0.42 -10.48 -17.53
N MET A 7 0.95 -11.36 -18.38
CA MET A 7 2.25 -11.15 -19.03
C MET A 7 2.09 -10.07 -20.12
N ILE A 8 2.87 -9.01 -20.02
CA ILE A 8 3.06 -8.05 -21.10
C ILE A 8 4.46 -8.35 -21.66
N SER A 9 4.52 -9.03 -22.81
CA SER A 9 5.76 -9.20 -23.57
C SER A 9 5.86 -8.05 -24.58
N ALA A 10 6.85 -7.18 -24.39
CA ALA A 10 7.25 -6.25 -25.41
C ALA A 10 8.30 -6.93 -26.31
N ALA A 11 7.87 -7.45 -27.44
CA ALA A 11 8.75 -7.99 -28.46
C ALA A 11 9.28 -6.86 -29.33
N ALA A 12 10.58 -6.60 -29.28
CA ALA A 12 11.26 -5.83 -30.31
C ALA A 12 11.51 -6.78 -31.50
N THR A 13 10.78 -6.56 -32.60
CA THR A 13 10.84 -7.37 -33.81
C THR A 13 12.07 -6.95 -34.65
N VAL A 14 13.08 -7.80 -34.69
CA VAL A 14 14.04 -7.80 -35.77
C VAL A 14 13.55 -8.83 -36.79
N ALA A 15 13.11 -8.35 -37.94
CA ALA A 15 12.57 -9.16 -39.02
C ALA A 15 13.65 -10.02 -39.64
N ALA A 16 13.64 -11.31 -39.37
CA ALA A 16 14.21 -12.32 -40.23
C ALA A 16 13.04 -13.03 -40.93
N ALA A 17 12.91 -12.82 -42.25
CA ALA A 17 11.87 -13.44 -43.03
C ALA A 17 12.04 -14.96 -43.07
N MET A 18 11.16 -15.69 -42.37
CA MET A 18 10.97 -17.12 -42.53
C MET A 18 9.71 -17.36 -43.38
N ILE A 19 9.88 -17.95 -44.54
CA ILE A 19 8.77 -18.45 -45.36
C ILE A 19 8.38 -19.82 -44.76
N PHE A 20 7.21 -19.88 -44.10
CA PHE A 20 6.59 -21.14 -43.72
C PHE A 20 5.63 -21.61 -44.80
N SER A 21 5.91 -22.75 -45.41
CA SER A 21 4.93 -23.56 -46.12
C SER A 21 4.50 -24.71 -45.17
N GLY A 22 3.22 -24.79 -44.84
CA GLY A 22 2.68 -25.76 -43.90
C GLY A 22 2.54 -27.15 -44.48
N CYS A 23 2.72 -28.16 -43.63
CA CYS A 23 1.79 -29.25 -43.35
C CYS A 23 2.44 -30.26 -42.41
N ASN A 24 1.79 -30.47 -41.32
CA ASN A 24 1.58 -31.60 -40.43
C ASN A 24 2.49 -32.84 -40.58
N SER A 25 3.42 -33.06 -39.60
CA SER A 25 3.67 -34.36 -38.94
C SER A 25 4.92 -34.27 -38.02
N ASN A 26 4.83 -34.89 -36.83
CA ASN A 26 5.83 -34.96 -35.79
C ASN A 26 7.21 -35.50 -36.27
N LYS A 27 8.12 -34.60 -36.61
CA LYS A 27 9.58 -34.80 -36.67
C LYS A 27 10.29 -33.47 -36.38
N PRO A 28 11.45 -33.45 -35.72
CA PRO A 28 12.21 -32.22 -35.51
C PRO A 28 12.63 -31.63 -36.86
N ALA A 29 12.45 -30.34 -37.04
CA ALA A 29 12.78 -29.65 -38.28
C ALA A 29 14.31 -29.61 -38.50
N GLU A 30 14.76 -30.16 -39.59
CA GLU A 30 16.13 -30.00 -40.09
C GLU A 30 16.26 -28.59 -40.73
N SER A 31 17.08 -27.73 -40.15
CA SER A 31 17.42 -26.44 -40.75
C SER A 31 18.71 -26.55 -41.56
N THR A 32 18.60 -26.32 -42.86
CA THR A 32 19.76 -26.16 -43.76
C THR A 32 20.26 -24.72 -43.67
N VAL A 33 21.49 -24.51 -43.24
CA VAL A 33 22.15 -23.21 -43.24
C VAL A 33 23.03 -23.12 -44.48
N THR A 34 22.71 -22.20 -45.38
CA THR A 34 23.58 -21.89 -46.55
C THR A 34 24.61 -20.85 -46.12
N VAL A 35 25.87 -21.21 -46.09
CA VAL A 35 26.99 -20.29 -45.83
C VAL A 35 27.53 -19.75 -47.14
N GLN A 36 27.49 -18.43 -47.34
CA GLN A 36 28.15 -17.77 -48.47
C GLN A 36 29.68 -17.78 -48.28
N PRO A 37 30.45 -18.06 -49.34
CA PRO A 37 31.90 -17.99 -49.26
C PRO A 37 32.41 -16.56 -49.10
N ALA A 38 33.42 -16.35 -48.24
CA ALA A 38 34.14 -15.08 -48.17
C ALA A 38 34.95 -14.86 -49.46
N GLU A 39 34.79 -13.66 -50.08
CA GLU A 39 35.58 -13.26 -51.25
C GLU A 39 37.07 -13.16 -50.89
N GLY A 40 37.88 -14.00 -51.47
CA GLY A 40 39.34 -13.99 -51.43
C GLY A 40 39.88 -13.99 -52.87
N ASP A 41 40.86 -13.16 -53.11
CA ASP A 41 41.51 -12.72 -54.34
C ASP A 41 41.88 -13.84 -55.36
N GLY A 42 41.64 -13.52 -56.59
CA GLY A 42 41.62 -14.22 -57.83
C GLY A 42 42.69 -15.25 -58.15
N THR A 43 42.25 -16.50 -58.31
CA THR A 43 42.65 -17.43 -59.36
C THR A 43 41.50 -18.43 -59.58
N PRO A 44 41.13 -18.83 -60.81
CA PRO A 44 40.03 -19.75 -61.07
C PRO A 44 40.44 -21.18 -60.77
N GLN A 45 40.28 -21.62 -59.54
CA GLN A 45 40.23 -23.04 -59.24
C GLN A 45 38.77 -23.48 -59.24
N THR A 46 38.45 -24.45 -60.08
CA THR A 46 37.16 -25.16 -60.09
C THR A 46 36.87 -25.67 -58.70
N GLN A 47 36.01 -24.97 -57.98
CA GLN A 47 35.59 -25.36 -56.65
C GLN A 47 34.73 -26.61 -56.74
N PRO A 48 35.03 -27.66 -55.97
CA PRO A 48 34.14 -28.80 -55.85
C PRO A 48 32.86 -28.41 -55.12
N VAL A 49 31.74 -28.94 -55.59
CA VAL A 49 30.40 -28.69 -55.04
C VAL A 49 30.39 -29.09 -53.59
N MET A 50 30.04 -28.13 -52.72
CA MET A 50 29.95 -28.34 -51.28
C MET A 50 28.82 -29.31 -50.93
N SER A 51 29.14 -30.36 -50.19
CA SER A 51 28.15 -31.23 -49.57
C SER A 51 27.54 -30.62 -48.31
N MET A 52 26.29 -30.94 -48.07
CA MET A 52 25.38 -30.37 -47.09
C MET A 52 25.97 -30.20 -45.68
N THR A 53 25.95 -28.99 -45.18
CA THR A 53 26.19 -28.72 -43.74
C THR A 53 24.86 -28.89 -42.98
N LYS A 54 24.81 -29.77 -42.02
CA LYS A 54 23.62 -30.09 -41.24
C LYS A 54 23.86 -29.76 -39.78
N VAL A 55 22.90 -29.08 -39.16
CA VAL A 55 22.89 -28.89 -37.70
C VAL A 55 22.02 -29.98 -37.09
N GLU A 56 22.61 -30.82 -36.26
CA GLU A 56 21.93 -31.94 -35.63
C GLU A 56 22.45 -32.11 -34.21
N ASN A 57 21.54 -32.15 -33.24
CA ASN A 57 21.88 -32.26 -31.81
C ASN A 57 22.90 -31.22 -31.32
N GLY A 58 22.80 -29.95 -31.78
CA GLY A 58 23.73 -28.89 -31.39
C GLY A 58 25.11 -28.95 -32.01
N MET A 59 25.32 -29.83 -33.01
CA MET A 59 26.57 -29.96 -33.75
C MET A 59 26.39 -29.54 -35.20
N VAL A 60 27.33 -28.77 -35.72
CA VAL A 60 27.47 -28.48 -37.16
C VAL A 60 28.29 -29.58 -37.77
N ARG A 61 27.76 -30.29 -38.73
CA ARG A 61 28.44 -31.37 -39.45
C ARG A 61 28.59 -31.00 -40.91
N GLY A 62 29.78 -31.15 -41.41
CA GLY A 62 30.07 -31.00 -42.83
C GLY A 62 30.86 -32.19 -43.34
N SER A 63 30.61 -32.54 -44.55
CA SER A 63 31.35 -33.61 -45.23
C SER A 63 31.73 -33.19 -46.65
N LEU A 64 32.85 -33.68 -47.09
CA LEU A 64 33.35 -33.44 -48.44
C LEU A 64 33.99 -34.72 -48.99
N ALA A 65 33.44 -35.22 -50.07
CA ALA A 65 34.03 -36.32 -50.80
C ALA A 65 35.01 -35.82 -51.86
N TYR A 66 36.20 -36.32 -51.91
CA TYR A 66 37.26 -35.84 -52.81
C TYR A 66 37.69 -36.92 -53.81
N PRO A 67 37.94 -36.60 -55.07
CA PRO A 67 38.01 -35.25 -55.66
C PRO A 67 36.69 -34.73 -56.27
N THR A 68 35.65 -35.52 -56.38
CA THR A 68 34.49 -35.21 -57.24
C THR A 68 33.31 -34.56 -56.50
N GLY A 69 33.30 -34.54 -55.18
CA GLY A 69 32.15 -34.11 -54.36
C GLY A 69 31.12 -35.23 -54.12
N ASP A 70 31.12 -36.26 -54.94
CA ASP A 70 30.25 -37.43 -54.84
C ASP A 70 30.97 -38.57 -54.20
N PRO A 71 30.49 -39.14 -53.06
CA PRO A 71 31.10 -40.31 -52.40
C PRO A 71 31.27 -41.52 -53.29
N ALA A 72 30.40 -41.71 -54.29
CA ALA A 72 30.46 -42.83 -55.21
C ALA A 72 31.63 -42.75 -56.19
N SER A 73 32.13 -41.54 -56.46
CA SER A 73 33.23 -41.29 -57.40
C SER A 73 34.51 -40.71 -56.77
N SER A 74 34.52 -40.58 -55.45
CA SER A 74 35.63 -40.00 -54.67
C SER A 74 36.44 -41.02 -53.97
N ALA A 75 37.73 -40.73 -53.69
CA ALA A 75 38.65 -41.59 -52.99
C ALA A 75 38.58 -41.42 -51.46
N LEU A 76 38.27 -40.22 -50.97
CA LEU A 76 38.21 -39.92 -49.56
C LEU A 76 36.90 -39.19 -49.22
N LEU A 77 36.37 -39.48 -48.04
CA LEU A 77 35.35 -38.66 -47.38
C LEU A 77 35.98 -37.99 -46.15
N LEU A 78 36.00 -36.68 -46.16
CA LEU A 78 36.38 -35.84 -45.03
C LEU A 78 35.10 -35.37 -44.33
N GLU A 79 34.95 -35.71 -43.07
CA GLU A 79 33.81 -35.29 -42.22
C GLU A 79 34.34 -34.48 -41.05
N LYS A 80 33.73 -33.34 -40.78
CA LYS A 80 34.05 -32.53 -39.60
C LYS A 80 32.78 -32.26 -38.81
N SER A 81 32.85 -32.44 -37.51
CA SER A 81 31.74 -32.19 -36.57
C SER A 81 32.20 -31.26 -35.46
N ILE A 82 31.57 -30.09 -35.34
CA ILE A 82 31.92 -29.04 -34.37
C ILE A 82 30.64 -28.52 -33.69
N PRO A 83 30.66 -28.15 -32.39
CA PRO A 83 29.50 -27.54 -31.76
C PRO A 83 29.01 -26.30 -32.53
N ALA A 84 27.69 -26.14 -32.68
CA ALA A 84 27.08 -25.02 -33.37
C ALA A 84 27.36 -23.67 -32.67
N GLU A 85 27.46 -23.72 -31.35
CA GLU A 85 27.80 -22.57 -30.50
C GLU A 85 28.75 -23.02 -29.39
N VAL A 86 29.71 -22.18 -29.07
CA VAL A 86 30.67 -22.38 -27.97
C VAL A 86 30.84 -21.10 -27.17
N LEU A 87 31.14 -21.23 -25.89
CA LEU A 87 31.36 -20.09 -25.03
C LEU A 87 32.79 -19.58 -25.14
N ALA A 88 32.99 -18.27 -25.29
CA ALA A 88 34.31 -17.68 -25.29
C ALA A 88 35.05 -17.97 -23.97
N GLY A 89 36.33 -18.37 -24.07
CA GLY A 89 37.16 -18.75 -22.94
C GLY A 89 36.88 -20.13 -22.34
N LYS A 90 35.91 -20.89 -22.84
CA LYS A 90 35.63 -22.26 -22.41
C LYS A 90 36.14 -23.27 -23.43
N ALA A 91 36.68 -24.40 -22.91
CA ALA A 91 37.14 -25.50 -23.75
C ALA A 91 35.93 -26.24 -24.35
N PHE A 92 36.04 -26.61 -25.63
CA PHE A 92 35.08 -27.45 -26.35
C PHE A 92 35.83 -28.49 -27.20
N ALA A 93 35.12 -29.56 -27.56
CA ALA A 93 35.70 -30.62 -28.40
C ALA A 93 35.01 -30.67 -29.77
N TYR A 94 35.77 -30.99 -30.80
CA TYR A 94 35.27 -31.30 -32.13
C TYR A 94 36.01 -32.45 -32.73
N GLU A 95 35.49 -33.05 -33.82
CA GLU A 95 36.03 -34.21 -34.46
C GLU A 95 36.22 -33.99 -35.97
N ILE A 96 37.32 -34.52 -36.49
CA ILE A 96 37.58 -34.62 -37.92
C ILE A 96 37.75 -36.10 -38.24
N LYS A 97 36.88 -36.65 -39.09
CA LYS A 97 36.92 -38.05 -39.51
C LYS A 97 37.25 -38.12 -40.97
N VAL A 98 38.18 -39.01 -41.34
CA VAL A 98 38.54 -39.29 -42.71
C VAL A 98 38.27 -40.77 -43.00
N THR A 99 37.47 -40.98 -44.07
CA THR A 99 37.13 -42.36 -44.52
C THR A 99 37.70 -42.61 -45.91
N ASN A 100 38.39 -43.71 -46.12
CA ASN A 100 38.81 -44.15 -47.45
C ASN A 100 37.62 -44.80 -48.18
N LEU A 101 37.06 -44.07 -49.17
CA LEU A 101 36.00 -44.59 -50.05
C LEU A 101 36.47 -45.43 -51.21
N SER A 102 37.80 -45.45 -51.46
CA SER A 102 38.36 -46.16 -52.56
C SER A 102 38.54 -47.68 -52.28
N LYS A 103 38.70 -48.47 -53.30
CA LYS A 103 39.00 -49.87 -53.15
C LYS A 103 40.49 -50.15 -52.85
N ASN A 104 41.31 -49.09 -52.84
CA ASN A 104 42.74 -49.16 -52.63
C ASN A 104 43.13 -48.62 -51.23
N LYS A 105 44.22 -49.16 -50.70
CA LYS A 105 44.88 -48.62 -49.51
C LYS A 105 45.47 -47.25 -49.82
N LEU A 106 45.19 -46.26 -49.00
CA LEU A 106 45.75 -44.90 -49.07
C LEU A 106 46.86 -44.77 -48.04
N GLU A 107 48.03 -44.30 -48.44
CA GLU A 107 49.18 -44.12 -47.55
C GLU A 107 49.48 -42.63 -47.34
N GLY A 108 50.09 -42.34 -46.16
CA GLY A 108 50.48 -40.97 -45.84
C GLY A 108 49.34 -40.00 -45.77
N VAL A 109 48.15 -40.47 -45.40
CA VAL A 109 47.00 -39.61 -45.23
C VAL A 109 47.24 -38.64 -44.09
N GLU A 110 47.17 -37.36 -44.39
CA GLU A 110 47.33 -36.24 -43.44
C GLU A 110 46.19 -35.30 -43.57
N VAL A 111 45.62 -34.86 -42.45
CA VAL A 111 44.68 -33.77 -42.40
C VAL A 111 45.41 -32.51 -41.99
N MET A 112 45.22 -31.42 -42.71
CA MET A 112 45.69 -30.08 -42.37
C MET A 112 44.48 -29.23 -42.04
N GLU A 113 44.50 -28.61 -40.89
CA GLU A 113 43.44 -27.67 -40.47
C GLU A 113 44.03 -26.28 -40.29
N ILE A 114 43.46 -25.31 -41.01
CA ILE A 114 43.80 -23.90 -40.87
C ILE A 114 43.02 -23.36 -39.67
N LEU A 115 43.74 -22.91 -38.67
CA LEU A 115 43.18 -22.44 -37.40
C LEU A 115 42.97 -20.92 -37.46
N PRO A 116 41.77 -20.40 -37.21
CA PRO A 116 41.58 -18.97 -37.04
C PRO A 116 42.33 -18.44 -35.81
N ALA A 117 42.82 -17.22 -35.85
CA ALA A 117 43.65 -16.60 -34.78
C ALA A 117 42.97 -16.59 -33.39
N SER A 118 41.65 -16.64 -33.37
CA SER A 118 40.84 -16.68 -32.12
C SER A 118 40.72 -18.11 -31.53
N LEU A 119 41.20 -19.15 -32.23
CA LEU A 119 41.12 -20.54 -31.79
C LEU A 119 42.47 -21.01 -31.27
N LYS A 120 42.51 -21.48 -30.04
CA LYS A 120 43.67 -22.15 -29.43
C LYS A 120 43.32 -23.60 -29.23
N LEU A 121 44.19 -24.49 -29.72
CA LEU A 121 44.05 -25.91 -29.47
C LEU A 121 44.55 -26.25 -28.06
N GLY A 122 43.88 -27.18 -27.40
CA GLY A 122 44.32 -27.83 -26.16
C GLY A 122 45.23 -29.03 -26.44
N ASP A 123 45.01 -30.09 -25.68
CA ASP A 123 45.79 -31.34 -25.84
C ASP A 123 45.51 -31.96 -27.19
N LEU A 124 46.61 -32.23 -27.92
CA LEU A 124 46.59 -32.84 -29.23
C LEU A 124 46.70 -34.37 -29.13
N SER A 125 45.97 -35.06 -29.98
CA SER A 125 46.14 -36.50 -30.12
C SER A 125 47.54 -36.85 -30.67
N SER A 126 48.03 -38.07 -30.38
CA SER A 126 49.29 -38.53 -30.89
C SER A 126 49.39 -38.44 -32.42
N GLY A 127 50.49 -37.91 -32.92
CA GLY A 127 50.71 -37.69 -34.35
C GLY A 127 50.21 -36.33 -34.86
N SER A 128 49.80 -35.45 -33.97
CA SER A 128 49.37 -34.09 -34.32
C SER A 128 50.43 -33.05 -33.96
N THR A 129 50.59 -32.04 -34.80
CA THR A 129 51.49 -30.90 -34.59
C THR A 129 50.79 -29.60 -34.99
N VAL A 130 51.12 -28.48 -34.33
CA VAL A 130 50.64 -27.15 -34.72
C VAL A 130 51.84 -26.25 -35.01
N LYS A 131 51.84 -25.66 -36.19
CA LYS A 131 52.84 -24.69 -36.61
C LYS A 131 52.20 -23.61 -37.49
N ASP A 132 52.54 -22.37 -37.21
CA ASP A 132 52.12 -21.20 -38.02
C ASP A 132 50.61 -21.15 -38.30
N GLY A 133 49.77 -21.38 -37.28
CA GLY A 133 48.32 -21.36 -37.43
C GLY A 133 47.71 -22.55 -38.13
N THR A 134 48.50 -23.59 -38.44
CA THR A 134 48.03 -24.81 -39.08
C THR A 134 48.25 -26.00 -38.16
N ALA A 135 47.18 -26.76 -37.91
CA ALA A 135 47.27 -28.05 -37.26
C ALA A 135 47.42 -29.14 -38.33
N ARG A 136 48.37 -30.02 -38.12
CA ARG A 136 48.60 -31.19 -38.97
C ARG A 136 48.38 -32.47 -38.18
N HIS A 137 47.56 -33.37 -38.73
CA HIS A 137 47.20 -34.63 -38.10
C HIS A 137 47.58 -35.75 -39.05
N LEU A 138 48.67 -36.49 -38.70
CA LEU A 138 49.14 -37.59 -39.48
C LEU A 138 48.30 -38.83 -39.17
N LEU A 139 47.45 -39.25 -40.11
CA LEU A 139 46.56 -40.40 -39.96
C LEU A 139 47.30 -41.71 -40.44
N GLY A 140 48.36 -41.53 -41.21
CA GLY A 140 49.09 -42.60 -41.73
C GLY A 140 48.36 -43.37 -42.84
N THR A 141 48.25 -44.66 -42.72
CA THR A 141 47.62 -45.55 -43.72
C THR A 141 46.13 -45.74 -43.41
N LEU A 142 45.27 -45.69 -44.43
CA LEU A 142 43.86 -46.08 -44.38
C LEU A 142 43.58 -47.21 -45.34
N ALA A 143 43.12 -48.37 -44.85
CA ALA A 143 42.65 -49.50 -45.68
C ALA A 143 41.34 -49.14 -46.42
N PRO A 144 40.92 -49.87 -47.46
CA PRO A 144 39.62 -49.68 -48.08
C PRO A 144 38.50 -49.73 -47.08
N GLY A 145 37.66 -48.69 -47.06
CA GLY A 145 36.55 -48.55 -46.12
C GLY A 145 36.97 -48.16 -44.69
N GLU A 146 38.25 -48.04 -44.39
CA GLU A 146 38.74 -47.66 -43.05
C GLU A 146 38.49 -46.17 -42.81
N SER A 147 38.09 -45.85 -41.57
CA SER A 147 37.96 -44.50 -41.08
C SER A 147 38.88 -44.24 -39.90
N LYS A 148 39.52 -43.09 -39.87
CA LYS A 148 40.23 -42.58 -38.68
C LYS A 148 39.65 -41.23 -38.25
N THR A 149 39.54 -41.03 -36.93
CA THR A 149 38.97 -39.82 -36.34
C THR A 149 40.02 -39.12 -35.48
N VAL A 150 40.20 -37.85 -35.74
CA VAL A 150 40.98 -36.95 -34.89
C VAL A 150 40.02 -36.22 -33.96
N LYS A 151 40.22 -36.34 -32.67
CA LYS A 151 39.49 -35.57 -31.65
C LYS A 151 40.36 -34.39 -31.26
N VAL A 152 39.79 -33.20 -31.33
CA VAL A 152 40.48 -31.95 -31.06
C VAL A 152 39.78 -31.23 -29.90
N SER A 153 40.55 -30.84 -28.88
CA SER A 153 40.10 -29.91 -27.85
C SER A 153 40.53 -28.48 -28.23
N ALA A 154 39.64 -27.51 -28.07
CA ALA A 154 39.94 -26.13 -28.44
C ALA A 154 39.26 -25.14 -27.53
N THR A 155 39.76 -23.88 -27.53
CA THR A 155 39.15 -22.73 -26.81
C THR A 155 39.09 -21.54 -27.75
N ALA A 156 37.91 -20.96 -27.93
CA ALA A 156 37.71 -19.73 -28.66
C ALA A 156 37.95 -18.51 -27.74
N ALA A 157 38.85 -17.60 -28.12
CA ALA A 157 39.23 -16.47 -27.26
C ALA A 157 38.17 -15.33 -27.27
N ASN A 158 37.54 -15.09 -28.42
CA ASN A 158 36.63 -13.94 -28.62
C ASN A 158 35.29 -14.39 -29.19
N PRO A 159 34.19 -13.69 -28.88
CA PRO A 159 32.91 -13.91 -29.54
C PRO A 159 32.99 -13.58 -31.04
N GLY A 160 32.18 -14.26 -31.83
CA GLY A 160 32.05 -14.04 -33.26
C GLY A 160 31.98 -15.34 -34.05
N ALA A 161 31.94 -15.24 -35.36
CA ALA A 161 31.97 -16.40 -36.25
C ALA A 161 33.38 -17.05 -36.25
N LEU A 162 33.44 -18.36 -36.02
CA LEU A 162 34.68 -19.14 -36.00
C LEU A 162 34.69 -20.07 -37.19
N ASN A 163 35.43 -19.69 -38.21
CA ASN A 163 35.60 -20.51 -39.41
C ASN A 163 36.92 -21.26 -39.37
N SER A 164 36.86 -22.58 -39.45
CA SER A 164 38.02 -23.48 -39.47
C SER A 164 37.90 -24.43 -40.66
N CYS A 165 38.92 -24.41 -41.54
CA CYS A 165 38.97 -25.22 -42.74
C CYS A 165 39.90 -26.38 -42.55
N ALA A 166 39.44 -27.59 -42.90
CA ALA A 166 40.29 -28.80 -42.93
C ALA A 166 40.52 -29.23 -44.36
N THR A 167 41.75 -29.60 -44.66
CA THR A 167 42.16 -30.19 -45.93
C THR A 167 42.75 -31.57 -45.68
N VAL A 168 42.61 -32.46 -46.65
CA VAL A 168 43.29 -33.74 -46.68
C VAL A 168 44.29 -33.78 -47.85
N ASN A 169 45.22 -34.67 -47.87
CA ASN A 169 46.42 -34.68 -48.75
C ASN A 169 46.13 -34.81 -50.25
N TYR A 170 45.03 -34.35 -50.76
CA TYR A 170 44.64 -34.25 -52.17
C TYR A 170 44.17 -32.83 -52.54
N ASN A 171 44.59 -31.83 -51.80
CA ASN A 171 44.26 -30.44 -52.02
C ASN A 171 42.74 -30.12 -51.94
N THR A 172 42.01 -30.82 -51.13
CA THR A 172 40.58 -30.57 -50.91
C THR A 172 40.35 -30.05 -49.52
N SER A 173 39.58 -28.99 -49.33
CA SER A 173 39.33 -28.39 -48.01
C SER A 173 37.86 -28.42 -47.69
N LEU A 174 37.53 -28.68 -46.41
CA LEU A 174 36.22 -28.52 -45.82
C LEU A 174 36.28 -27.33 -44.85
N CYS A 175 35.54 -26.28 -45.16
CA CYS A 175 35.43 -25.13 -44.28
C CYS A 175 34.11 -25.19 -43.50
N MET A 176 34.19 -25.03 -42.23
CA MET A 176 33.03 -25.00 -41.35
C MET A 176 33.10 -23.77 -40.43
N GLY A 177 31.96 -23.21 -40.16
CA GLY A 177 31.85 -22.08 -39.25
C GLY A 177 31.11 -22.44 -37.99
N THR A 178 31.54 -21.88 -36.90
CA THR A 178 30.79 -21.85 -35.63
C THR A 178 30.68 -20.42 -35.11
N THR A 179 29.62 -20.14 -34.42
CA THR A 179 29.44 -18.83 -33.80
C THR A 179 29.88 -18.90 -32.35
N VAL A 180 30.75 -18.00 -31.94
CA VAL A 180 31.15 -17.81 -30.55
C VAL A 180 30.29 -16.74 -29.94
N VAL A 181 29.58 -17.09 -28.88
CA VAL A 181 28.63 -16.19 -28.19
C VAL A 181 29.06 -16.00 -26.74
N GLN A 182 28.69 -14.84 -26.19
CA GLN A 182 28.93 -14.49 -24.81
C GLN A 182 27.68 -13.89 -24.21
N PRO A 183 27.01 -14.58 -23.28
CA PRO A 183 25.91 -14.00 -22.51
C PRO A 183 26.43 -12.95 -21.53
N ALA A 184 25.60 -11.96 -21.20
CA ALA A 184 25.90 -10.93 -20.22
C ALA A 184 24.61 -10.55 -19.48
N LEU A 185 24.59 -10.64 -18.16
CA LEU A 185 23.45 -10.30 -17.35
C LEU A 185 23.54 -8.86 -16.85
N LYS A 186 22.38 -8.19 -16.85
CA LYS A 186 22.17 -6.92 -16.16
C LYS A 186 20.91 -7.02 -15.33
N LEU A 187 21.06 -6.98 -13.99
CA LEU A 187 19.95 -6.94 -13.04
C LEU A 187 19.74 -5.51 -12.57
N THR A 188 18.50 -5.06 -12.55
CA THR A 188 18.07 -3.85 -11.86
C THR A 188 16.93 -4.17 -10.91
N LYS A 189 16.94 -3.54 -9.73
CA LYS A 189 15.88 -3.58 -8.75
C LYS A 189 15.39 -2.16 -8.51
N SER A 190 14.10 -1.97 -8.30
CA SER A 190 13.54 -0.69 -7.89
C SER A 190 12.52 -0.88 -6.78
N LEU A 191 12.51 0.07 -5.85
CA LEU A 191 11.57 0.23 -4.75
C LEU A 191 11.04 1.65 -4.79
N PRO A 192 9.84 1.94 -4.25
CA PRO A 192 9.42 3.32 -4.01
C PRO A 192 10.40 3.99 -3.04
N SER A 193 10.65 5.29 -3.25
CA SER A 193 11.60 6.04 -2.42
C SER A 193 11.14 6.18 -0.97
N GLU A 194 9.82 6.30 -0.76
CA GLU A 194 9.20 6.45 0.55
C GLU A 194 7.83 5.75 0.59
N VAL A 195 7.49 5.12 1.73
CA VAL A 195 6.20 4.47 1.99
C VAL A 195 5.80 4.63 3.44
N LEU A 196 4.53 4.44 3.75
CA LEU A 196 4.07 4.27 5.13
C LEU A 196 4.21 2.81 5.58
N LEU A 197 4.40 2.61 6.89
CA LEU A 197 4.66 1.29 7.49
C LEU A 197 3.60 0.22 7.13
N CYS A 198 2.34 0.61 6.93
CA CYS A 198 1.26 -0.32 6.57
C CYS A 198 1.08 -0.49 5.05
N ASP A 199 1.78 0.30 4.23
CA ASP A 199 1.65 0.22 2.78
C ASP A 199 2.44 -0.96 2.21
N PRO A 200 1.93 -1.62 1.17
CA PRO A 200 2.71 -2.59 0.44
C PRO A 200 3.84 -1.89 -0.33
N ILE A 201 5.02 -2.48 -0.30
CA ILE A 201 6.20 -2.00 -1.02
C ILE A 201 6.33 -2.82 -2.30
N LEU A 202 6.03 -2.22 -3.45
CA LEU A 202 6.21 -2.90 -4.73
C LEU A 202 7.70 -2.96 -5.09
N ALA A 203 8.30 -4.15 -4.98
CA ALA A 203 9.63 -4.43 -5.47
C ALA A 203 9.55 -4.92 -6.92
N LYS A 204 10.25 -4.24 -7.82
CA LYS A 204 10.33 -4.57 -9.24
C LYS A 204 11.75 -4.99 -9.59
N TYR A 205 11.89 -6.14 -10.23
CA TYR A 205 13.15 -6.71 -10.71
C TYR A 205 13.10 -6.80 -12.22
N VAL A 206 14.12 -6.25 -12.86
CA VAL A 206 14.29 -6.35 -14.32
C VAL A 206 15.63 -6.99 -14.58
N ILE A 207 15.60 -8.16 -15.21
CA ILE A 207 16.80 -8.90 -15.64
C ILE A 207 16.85 -8.91 -17.16
N SER A 208 17.99 -8.55 -17.74
CA SER A 208 18.22 -8.57 -19.18
C SER A 208 19.51 -9.29 -19.51
N ASN A 209 19.49 -10.00 -20.64
CA ASN A 209 20.69 -10.56 -21.24
C ASN A 209 21.18 -9.58 -22.31
N THR A 210 22.21 -8.80 -21.99
CA THR A 210 22.81 -7.81 -22.90
C THR A 210 23.91 -8.40 -23.78
N GLY A 211 24.18 -9.70 -23.65
CA GLY A 211 25.18 -10.43 -24.42
C GLY A 211 24.67 -10.92 -25.77
N SER A 212 25.51 -11.71 -26.45
CA SER A 212 25.26 -12.25 -27.80
C SER A 212 24.79 -13.70 -27.80
N GLY A 213 24.78 -14.40 -26.66
CA GLY A 213 24.32 -15.78 -26.52
C GLY A 213 23.29 -15.95 -25.41
N PRO A 214 22.62 -17.12 -25.34
CA PRO A 214 21.61 -17.36 -24.30
C PRO A 214 22.25 -17.52 -22.92
N ALA A 215 21.67 -16.88 -21.90
CA ALA A 215 21.97 -17.11 -20.50
C ALA A 215 20.94 -18.11 -19.93
N LYS A 216 21.41 -19.26 -19.41
CA LYS A 216 20.56 -20.37 -18.98
C LYS A 216 20.46 -20.46 -17.45
N GLY A 217 19.33 -20.99 -16.97
CA GLY A 217 19.14 -21.33 -15.55
C GLY A 217 19.31 -20.12 -14.63
N ILE A 218 18.80 -18.95 -15.03
CA ILE A 218 18.96 -17.71 -14.28
C ILE A 218 18.07 -17.74 -13.04
N LYS A 219 18.68 -17.54 -11.87
CA LYS A 219 18.00 -17.33 -10.59
C LYS A 219 18.34 -15.97 -10.04
N ILE A 220 17.33 -15.27 -9.50
CA ILE A 220 17.49 -13.99 -8.81
C ILE A 220 17.23 -14.24 -7.34
N ASP A 221 18.23 -14.03 -6.51
CA ASP A 221 18.16 -14.15 -5.06
C ASP A 221 18.18 -12.75 -4.43
N ASP A 222 17.29 -12.50 -3.48
CA ASP A 222 17.26 -11.28 -2.69
C ASP A 222 17.05 -11.62 -1.22
N THR A 223 17.97 -11.20 -0.37
CA THR A 223 17.88 -11.32 1.08
C THR A 223 17.57 -9.95 1.66
N PHE A 224 16.41 -9.85 2.31
CA PHE A 224 15.93 -8.59 2.84
C PHE A 224 16.59 -8.21 4.16
N PRO A 225 16.82 -6.91 4.39
CA PRO A 225 17.27 -6.41 5.68
C PRO A 225 16.22 -6.64 6.76
N ALA A 226 16.66 -6.67 8.02
CA ALA A 226 15.74 -6.75 9.15
C ALA A 226 14.71 -5.60 9.09
N GLY A 227 13.44 -5.93 9.10
CA GLY A 227 12.33 -4.97 8.95
C GLY A 227 11.68 -4.95 7.57
N LEU A 228 12.15 -5.77 6.63
CA LEU A 228 11.53 -5.97 5.33
C LEU A 228 11.27 -7.47 5.13
N THR A 229 10.06 -7.82 4.69
CA THR A 229 9.67 -9.22 4.45
C THR A 229 8.76 -9.31 3.23
N THR A 230 8.58 -10.51 2.70
CA THR A 230 7.48 -10.80 1.77
C THR A 230 6.13 -10.72 2.49
N ALA A 231 5.04 -10.74 1.75
CA ALA A 231 3.68 -10.72 2.31
C ALA A 231 3.41 -11.93 3.23
N ASP A 232 4.04 -13.09 2.96
CA ASP A 232 3.99 -14.31 3.77
C ASP A 232 5.06 -14.39 4.87
N GLY A 233 5.79 -13.29 5.11
CA GLY A 233 6.72 -13.12 6.23
C GLY A 233 8.13 -13.65 6.03
N LYS A 234 8.52 -14.07 4.81
CA LYS A 234 9.87 -14.54 4.52
C LYS A 234 10.86 -13.38 4.42
N SER A 235 12.09 -13.61 4.87
CA SER A 235 13.19 -12.64 4.81
C SER A 235 14.01 -12.71 3.52
N ASN A 236 13.67 -13.58 2.59
CA ASN A 236 14.33 -13.74 1.31
C ASN A 236 13.37 -14.23 0.23
N ILE A 237 13.76 -14.05 -1.02
CA ILE A 237 13.11 -14.65 -2.19
C ILE A 237 14.15 -15.25 -3.09
N SER A 238 13.75 -16.29 -3.83
CA SER A 238 14.49 -16.83 -4.97
C SER A 238 13.54 -16.94 -6.15
N ILE A 239 13.87 -16.27 -7.25
CA ILE A 239 13.04 -16.16 -8.45
C ILE A 239 13.74 -16.94 -9.54
N ASP A 240 13.07 -17.96 -10.11
CA ASP A 240 13.52 -18.61 -11.32
C ASP A 240 13.17 -17.74 -12.54
N ALA A 241 14.18 -17.15 -13.16
CA ALA A 241 14.04 -16.37 -14.38
C ALA A 241 14.27 -17.23 -15.65
N GLY A 242 14.66 -18.50 -15.50
CA GLY A 242 14.82 -19.44 -16.61
C GLY A 242 15.94 -19.05 -17.57
N THR A 243 15.70 -19.21 -18.88
CA THR A 243 16.64 -18.83 -19.94
C THR A 243 16.25 -17.50 -20.55
N LEU A 244 17.23 -16.64 -20.79
CA LEU A 244 17.09 -15.40 -21.54
C LEU A 244 17.96 -15.46 -22.81
N ASN A 245 17.35 -15.35 -23.97
CA ASN A 245 18.06 -15.20 -25.24
C ASN A 245 18.79 -13.86 -25.32
N ALA A 246 19.70 -13.70 -26.28
CA ALA A 246 20.39 -12.46 -26.53
C ALA A 246 19.39 -11.28 -26.70
N GLY A 247 19.56 -10.21 -25.93
CA GLY A 247 18.69 -9.02 -25.93
C GLY A 247 17.34 -9.21 -25.18
N GLU A 248 17.04 -10.41 -24.67
CA GLU A 248 15.78 -10.66 -23.95
C GLU A 248 15.82 -10.01 -22.55
N THR A 249 14.65 -9.47 -22.16
CA THR A 249 14.45 -8.86 -20.84
C THR A 249 13.24 -9.48 -20.18
N ARG A 250 13.32 -9.72 -18.87
CA ARG A 250 12.22 -10.23 -18.04
C ARG A 250 12.02 -9.33 -16.83
N GLU A 251 10.76 -9.03 -16.54
CA GLU A 251 10.35 -8.25 -15.39
C GLU A 251 9.53 -9.10 -14.44
N VAL A 252 9.82 -9.00 -13.14
CA VAL A 252 9.07 -9.65 -12.07
C VAL A 252 8.86 -8.66 -10.94
N SER A 253 7.67 -8.66 -10.35
CA SER A 253 7.32 -7.75 -9.26
C SER A 253 6.68 -8.51 -8.10
N PHE A 254 7.00 -8.08 -6.87
CA PHE A 254 6.44 -8.61 -5.63
C PHE A 254 6.05 -7.48 -4.69
N ASN A 255 5.00 -7.72 -3.90
CA ASN A 255 4.68 -6.85 -2.77
C ASN A 255 5.46 -7.31 -1.53
N LEU A 256 6.30 -6.42 -1.01
CA LEU A 256 6.98 -6.58 0.26
C LEU A 256 6.21 -5.82 1.35
N LYS A 257 6.49 -6.17 2.61
CA LYS A 257 5.91 -5.55 3.79
C LYS A 257 7.03 -5.05 4.71
N ALA A 258 6.91 -3.80 5.15
CA ALA A 258 7.77 -3.29 6.21
C ALA A 258 7.20 -3.70 7.58
N THR A 259 8.09 -4.02 8.53
CA THR A 259 7.75 -4.34 9.93
C THR A 259 8.33 -3.32 10.91
N LYS A 260 9.13 -2.37 10.44
CA LYS A 260 9.68 -1.25 11.23
C LYS A 260 9.90 -0.03 10.33
N THR A 261 9.94 1.13 10.95
CA THR A 261 10.27 2.41 10.30
C THR A 261 11.78 2.58 10.12
N GLY A 262 12.16 3.49 9.24
CA GLY A 262 13.55 3.87 8.95
C GLY A 262 13.97 3.59 7.52
N GLU A 263 15.23 3.82 7.21
CA GLU A 263 15.84 3.51 5.92
C GLU A 263 16.15 2.02 5.85
N LEU A 264 15.61 1.33 4.84
CA LEU A 264 15.85 -0.07 4.56
C LEU A 264 16.57 -0.17 3.22
N VAL A 265 17.75 -0.80 3.22
CA VAL A 265 18.59 -0.99 2.03
C VAL A 265 18.57 -2.46 1.65
N SER A 266 18.31 -2.76 0.38
CA SER A 266 18.22 -4.12 -0.13
C SER A 266 18.94 -4.24 -1.47
N LYS A 267 19.58 -5.39 -1.70
CA LYS A 267 20.36 -5.73 -2.89
C LYS A 267 19.99 -7.13 -3.37
N ALA A 268 19.73 -7.27 -4.67
CA ALA A 268 19.46 -8.56 -5.29
C ALA A 268 20.66 -8.99 -6.15
N THR A 269 20.84 -10.30 -6.30
CA THR A 269 21.87 -10.91 -7.15
C THR A 269 21.23 -11.92 -8.10
N ALA A 270 21.55 -11.81 -9.38
CA ALA A 270 21.20 -12.83 -10.38
C ALA A 270 22.41 -13.72 -10.64
N LYS A 271 22.16 -15.04 -10.81
CA LYS A 271 23.17 -16.05 -11.16
C LYS A 271 22.62 -16.94 -12.27
N ALA A 272 23.48 -17.28 -13.25
CA ALA A 272 23.18 -18.26 -14.29
C ALA A 272 23.99 -19.56 -14.06
N GLU A 273 23.62 -20.66 -14.74
CA GLU A 273 24.26 -21.97 -14.61
C GLU A 273 25.74 -21.96 -14.95
N ASP A 274 26.15 -21.10 -15.89
CA ASP A 274 27.57 -20.95 -16.34
C ASP A 274 28.41 -20.10 -15.39
N GLY A 275 27.87 -19.73 -14.23
CA GLY A 275 28.53 -18.90 -13.22
C GLY A 275 28.50 -17.40 -13.48
N LEU A 276 27.80 -16.96 -14.51
CA LEU A 276 27.58 -15.55 -14.78
C LEU A 276 26.74 -14.92 -13.66
N THR A 277 27.15 -13.75 -13.17
CA THR A 277 26.47 -13.05 -12.08
C THR A 277 26.24 -11.58 -12.43
N SER A 278 25.18 -11.02 -11.87
CA SER A 278 24.90 -9.58 -11.90
C SER A 278 24.19 -9.17 -10.63
N ASP A 279 24.52 -8.02 -10.06
CA ASP A 279 23.78 -7.45 -8.92
C ASP A 279 23.02 -6.19 -9.30
N SER A 280 22.00 -5.89 -8.50
CA SER A 280 21.13 -4.73 -8.74
C SER A 280 21.71 -3.40 -8.22
N GLY A 281 22.83 -3.45 -7.49
CA GLY A 281 23.24 -2.36 -6.62
C GLY A 281 22.32 -2.24 -5.38
N ASP A 282 22.66 -1.34 -4.49
CA ASP A 282 21.90 -1.04 -3.29
C ASP A 282 20.67 -0.18 -3.64
N VAL A 283 19.50 -0.64 -3.24
CA VAL A 283 18.23 0.08 -3.42
C VAL A 283 17.63 0.38 -2.07
N LYS A 284 17.21 1.63 -1.88
CA LYS A 284 16.72 2.15 -0.61
C LYS A 284 15.23 2.43 -0.66
N VAL A 285 14.55 2.17 0.45
CA VAL A 285 13.20 2.65 0.74
C VAL A 285 13.18 3.25 2.14
N VAL A 286 12.57 4.43 2.29
CA VAL A 286 12.34 5.04 3.61
C VAL A 286 10.93 4.71 4.06
N VAL A 287 10.84 4.00 5.18
CA VAL A 287 9.56 3.61 5.79
C VAL A 287 9.24 4.57 6.92
N ARG A 288 8.11 5.25 6.82
CA ARG A 288 7.65 6.23 7.81
C ARG A 288 6.35 5.80 8.46
N GLN A 289 6.06 6.37 9.61
CA GLN A 289 4.80 6.13 10.31
C GLN A 289 4.23 7.43 10.88
N PRO A 290 2.96 7.76 10.59
CA PRO A 290 2.28 8.81 11.31
C PRO A 290 1.98 8.36 12.75
N LYS A 291 2.06 9.29 13.67
CA LYS A 291 1.65 9.11 15.08
C LYS A 291 0.79 10.29 15.49
N LEU A 292 -0.44 10.02 15.84
CA LEU A 292 -1.37 11.06 16.23
C LEU A 292 -1.25 11.36 17.72
N ASP A 293 -1.37 12.63 18.06
CA ASP A 293 -1.58 13.16 19.41
C ASP A 293 -2.79 14.09 19.38
N VAL A 294 -3.60 14.05 20.43
CA VAL A 294 -4.88 14.77 20.48
C VAL A 294 -4.99 15.55 21.78
N LYS A 295 -5.07 16.86 21.65
CA LYS A 295 -5.43 17.74 22.76
C LYS A 295 -6.91 18.04 22.66
N PHE A 296 -7.67 17.67 23.69
CA PHE A 296 -9.11 17.85 23.77
C PHE A 296 -9.45 18.75 24.97
N GLU A 297 -9.87 19.96 24.71
CA GLU A 297 -10.12 21.01 25.72
C GLU A 297 -11.59 21.42 25.72
N GLY A 298 -12.11 21.73 26.88
CA GLY A 298 -13.46 22.23 27.09
C GLY A 298 -13.67 22.65 28.53
N PRO A 299 -14.80 23.29 28.85
CA PRO A 299 -15.11 23.77 30.18
C PRO A 299 -15.31 22.59 31.15
N GLU A 300 -14.91 22.78 32.40
CA GLU A 300 -15.14 21.81 33.47
C GLU A 300 -16.58 21.90 34.02
N LYS A 301 -17.19 23.09 33.94
CA LYS A 301 -18.56 23.37 34.44
C LYS A 301 -19.30 24.23 33.47
N GLU A 302 -20.58 23.93 33.24
CA GLU A 302 -21.48 24.73 32.41
C GLU A 302 -22.93 24.65 32.94
N PHE A 303 -23.79 25.49 32.37
CA PHE A 303 -25.19 25.52 32.75
C PHE A 303 -26.07 24.78 31.76
N ILE A 304 -27.12 24.13 32.27
CA ILE A 304 -28.12 23.43 31.47
C ILE A 304 -28.73 24.38 30.43
N GLY A 305 -28.84 23.88 29.19
CA GLY A 305 -29.43 24.63 28.06
C GLY A 305 -28.53 25.71 27.46
N ARG A 306 -27.33 25.94 28.01
CA ARG A 306 -26.39 26.92 27.48
C ARG A 306 -25.40 26.21 26.53
N PRO A 307 -25.25 26.71 25.30
CA PRO A 307 -24.22 26.15 24.38
C PRO A 307 -22.81 26.47 24.88
N PHE A 308 -21.92 25.48 24.80
CA PHE A 308 -20.50 25.63 25.06
C PHE A 308 -19.68 24.79 24.08
N SER A 309 -18.39 25.07 23.99
CA SER A 309 -17.54 24.46 22.95
C SER A 309 -16.42 23.61 23.51
N TYR A 310 -16.16 22.50 22.83
CA TYR A 310 -14.95 21.73 22.93
C TYR A 310 -14.04 22.05 21.75
N ASN A 311 -12.75 22.19 22.02
CA ASN A 311 -11.72 22.43 21.01
C ASN A 311 -10.80 21.22 20.93
N LEU A 312 -10.57 20.75 19.73
CA LEU A 312 -9.63 19.69 19.44
C LEU A 312 -8.45 20.22 18.65
N VAL A 313 -7.27 19.78 19.02
CA VAL A 313 -6.05 19.94 18.22
C VAL A 313 -5.49 18.56 17.97
N VAL A 314 -5.51 18.13 16.71
CA VAL A 314 -4.92 16.87 16.27
C VAL A 314 -3.54 17.18 15.71
N THR A 315 -2.51 16.60 16.27
CA THR A 315 -1.11 16.80 15.87
C THR A 315 -0.53 15.48 15.39
N ASN A 316 0.13 15.48 14.23
CA ASN A 316 0.92 14.36 13.78
C ASN A 316 2.34 14.48 14.34
N THR A 317 2.64 13.74 15.41
CA THR A 317 3.97 13.72 16.04
C THR A 317 4.94 12.75 15.38
N GLY A 318 4.44 11.93 14.44
CA GLY A 318 5.23 10.97 13.68
C GLY A 318 6.12 11.62 12.61
N ASP A 319 6.74 10.78 11.79
CA ASP A 319 7.61 11.16 10.67
C ASP A 319 6.96 10.90 9.29
N GLY A 320 5.86 10.13 9.24
CA GLY A 320 5.04 9.91 8.04
C GLY A 320 3.85 10.88 7.96
N ILE A 321 3.36 11.14 6.75
CA ILE A 321 2.13 11.93 6.54
C ILE A 321 0.94 11.10 7.05
N ALA A 322 0.12 11.69 7.93
CA ALA A 322 -1.15 11.10 8.36
C ALA A 322 -2.21 11.35 7.27
N LYS A 323 -2.40 10.37 6.39
CA LYS A 323 -3.39 10.42 5.29
C LYS A 323 -4.76 9.99 5.78
N ASP A 324 -5.80 10.48 5.10
CA ASP A 324 -7.20 10.13 5.37
C ASP A 324 -7.58 10.31 6.85
N SER A 325 -7.07 11.40 7.45
CA SER A 325 -7.28 11.68 8.87
C SER A 325 -8.73 12.03 9.12
N VAL A 326 -9.36 11.34 10.08
CA VAL A 326 -10.77 11.51 10.46
C VAL A 326 -10.87 11.66 11.98
N VAL A 327 -11.70 12.57 12.40
CA VAL A 327 -12.13 12.76 13.79
C VAL A 327 -13.58 12.36 13.91
N ILE A 328 -13.92 11.54 14.90
CA ILE A 328 -15.29 11.16 15.24
C ILE A 328 -15.52 11.51 16.71
N ALA A 329 -16.40 12.48 16.96
CA ALA A 329 -16.88 12.80 18.30
C ALA A 329 -18.15 12.02 18.60
N THR A 330 -18.19 11.39 19.78
CA THR A 330 -19.38 10.70 20.29
C THR A 330 -19.99 11.53 21.39
N LEU A 331 -21.22 11.96 21.19
CA LEU A 331 -22.01 12.72 22.15
C LEU A 331 -22.66 11.76 23.13
N PRO A 332 -22.54 11.97 24.46
CA PRO A 332 -23.22 11.15 25.45
C PRO A 332 -24.71 11.47 25.51
N GLN A 333 -25.46 10.57 26.11
CA GLN A 333 -26.88 10.82 26.42
C GLN A 333 -27.02 12.11 27.25
N GLY A 334 -28.00 12.95 26.91
CA GLY A 334 -28.22 14.24 27.55
C GLY A 334 -27.45 15.42 26.95
N ALA A 335 -26.49 15.15 26.05
CA ALA A 335 -25.85 16.18 25.25
C ALA A 335 -26.62 16.39 23.94
N LYS A 336 -26.83 17.63 23.57
CA LYS A 336 -27.45 18.05 22.29
C LYS A 336 -26.38 18.68 21.42
N PHE A 337 -26.29 18.23 20.16
CA PHE A 337 -25.48 18.88 19.14
C PHE A 337 -26.03 20.26 18.79
N GLU A 338 -25.18 21.27 18.81
CA GLU A 338 -25.53 22.61 18.42
C GLU A 338 -24.86 23.01 17.10
N LYS A 339 -23.54 22.83 17.02
CA LYS A 339 -22.76 23.20 15.83
C LYS A 339 -21.41 22.51 15.82
N ALA A 340 -20.91 22.16 14.63
CA ALA A 340 -19.52 21.82 14.40
C ALA A 340 -18.90 22.87 13.47
N ALA A 341 -17.71 23.36 13.81
CA ALA A 341 -16.93 24.22 12.93
C ALA A 341 -15.93 23.39 12.11
N ASP A 342 -15.21 24.05 11.19
CA ASP A 342 -14.10 23.47 10.42
C ASP A 342 -14.51 22.23 9.59
N GLY A 343 -15.73 22.23 9.04
CA GLY A 343 -16.25 21.18 8.16
C GLY A 343 -16.78 19.94 8.89
N GLY A 344 -17.11 20.05 10.18
CA GLY A 344 -17.75 18.97 10.93
C GLY A 344 -19.19 18.73 10.50
N VAL A 345 -19.56 17.46 10.34
CA VAL A 345 -20.90 17.01 9.92
C VAL A 345 -21.43 16.01 10.94
N ALA A 346 -22.66 16.24 11.43
CA ALA A 346 -23.37 15.23 12.20
C ALA A 346 -23.76 14.07 11.26
N ILE A 347 -23.26 12.87 11.57
CA ILE A 347 -23.55 11.65 10.79
C ILE A 347 -24.76 10.90 11.35
N ASP A 348 -25.04 11.10 12.62
CA ASP A 348 -26.27 10.65 13.31
C ASP A 348 -26.54 11.53 14.54
N ALA A 349 -27.49 11.12 15.37
CA ALA A 349 -27.89 11.87 16.58
C ALA A 349 -26.78 11.96 17.65
N SER A 350 -25.81 11.06 17.61
CA SER A 350 -24.77 10.92 18.63
C SER A 350 -23.34 11.06 18.09
N HIS A 351 -23.16 11.15 16.78
CA HIS A 351 -21.83 11.23 16.20
C HIS A 351 -21.65 12.42 15.27
N VAL A 352 -20.52 13.10 15.43
CA VAL A 352 -20.07 14.20 14.56
C VAL A 352 -18.71 13.84 13.98
N GLN A 353 -18.55 13.96 12.66
CA GLN A 353 -17.35 13.61 11.95
C GLN A 353 -16.71 14.81 11.26
N TRP A 354 -15.39 14.87 11.29
CA TRP A 354 -14.56 15.77 10.48
C TRP A 354 -13.60 14.96 9.61
N SER A 355 -13.53 15.28 8.34
CA SER A 355 -12.50 14.79 7.43
C SER A 355 -11.38 15.81 7.38
N LEU A 356 -10.27 15.52 8.06
CA LEU A 356 -9.13 16.44 8.15
C LEU A 356 -8.20 16.35 6.94
N GLY A 357 -8.33 15.27 6.13
CA GLY A 357 -7.43 14.99 5.02
C GLY A 357 -6.01 14.64 5.48
N GLU A 358 -5.01 15.24 4.87
CA GLU A 358 -3.59 14.99 5.21
C GLU A 358 -3.11 15.92 6.33
N ILE A 359 -2.34 15.34 7.28
CA ILE A 359 -1.60 16.08 8.29
C ILE A 359 -0.12 15.77 8.11
N ALA A 360 0.65 16.76 7.69
CA ALA A 360 2.10 16.63 7.52
C ALA A 360 2.80 16.24 8.84
N PRO A 361 3.98 15.63 8.80
CA PRO A 361 4.80 15.43 10.00
C PRO A 361 4.99 16.72 10.77
N LYS A 362 4.74 16.68 12.10
CA LYS A 362 4.77 17.85 13.01
C LYS A 362 3.69 18.91 12.72
N GLY A 363 2.81 18.67 11.75
CA GLY A 363 1.66 19.52 11.47
C GLY A 363 0.49 19.25 12.42
N SER A 364 -0.45 20.22 12.49
CA SER A 364 -1.65 20.12 13.31
C SER A 364 -2.88 20.62 12.55
N LYS A 365 -4.03 20.06 12.92
CA LYS A 365 -5.36 20.52 12.49
C LYS A 365 -6.20 20.81 13.73
N LYS A 366 -7.05 21.84 13.64
CA LYS A 366 -7.96 22.25 14.72
C LYS A 366 -9.39 22.07 14.25
N VAL A 367 -10.25 21.59 15.14
CA VAL A 367 -11.70 21.52 14.93
C VAL A 367 -12.41 21.85 16.24
N SER A 368 -13.65 22.28 16.16
CA SER A 368 -14.45 22.55 17.34
C SER A 368 -15.87 22.01 17.25
N LEU A 369 -16.40 21.64 18.42
CA LEU A 369 -17.71 21.07 18.62
C LEU A 369 -18.45 21.90 19.66
N ALA A 370 -19.58 22.49 19.31
CA ALA A 370 -20.48 23.12 20.25
C ALA A 370 -21.63 22.17 20.61
N VAL A 371 -21.87 22.04 21.89
CA VAL A 371 -22.96 21.24 22.47
C VAL A 371 -23.66 21.97 23.56
N SER A 372 -24.88 21.55 23.91
CA SER A 372 -25.56 21.92 25.15
C SER A 372 -26.02 20.69 25.90
N GLY A 373 -26.21 20.80 27.18
CA GLY A 373 -26.77 19.71 27.99
C GLY A 373 -28.20 19.99 28.43
N SER A 374 -29.03 18.94 28.48
CA SER A 374 -30.46 19.06 28.80
C SER A 374 -30.79 18.75 30.26
N GLN A 375 -29.87 18.14 31.01
CA GLN A 375 -30.06 17.68 32.38
C GLN A 375 -28.83 17.97 33.26
N ALA A 376 -29.04 18.14 34.56
CA ALA A 376 -27.96 18.25 35.53
C ALA A 376 -27.19 16.93 35.64
N GLY A 377 -25.89 17.02 35.81
CA GLY A 377 -25.01 15.88 35.94
C GLY A 377 -23.73 16.07 35.15
N THR A 378 -22.94 15.00 35.02
CA THR A 378 -21.70 15.03 34.26
C THR A 378 -21.91 14.41 32.89
N ILE A 379 -21.61 15.16 31.85
CA ILE A 379 -21.53 14.64 30.49
C ILE A 379 -20.07 14.38 30.14
N LYS A 380 -19.83 13.24 29.47
CA LYS A 380 -18.51 12.81 29.04
C LYS A 380 -18.49 12.67 27.53
N ASN A 381 -17.93 13.67 26.86
CA ASN A 381 -17.72 13.61 25.42
C ASN A 381 -16.43 12.87 25.11
N SER A 382 -16.47 11.93 24.17
CA SER A 382 -15.32 11.19 23.68
C SER A 382 -15.07 11.47 22.21
N VAL A 383 -13.79 11.42 21.85
CA VAL A 383 -13.35 11.66 20.48
C VAL A 383 -12.35 10.60 20.10
N ALA A 384 -12.59 9.95 18.96
CA ALA A 384 -11.66 9.04 18.32
C ALA A 384 -11.04 9.71 17.09
N VAL A 385 -9.73 9.63 16.96
CA VAL A 385 -8.99 10.16 15.79
C VAL A 385 -8.25 9.02 15.13
N GLN A 386 -8.42 8.92 13.83
CA GLN A 386 -7.86 7.86 12.99
C GLN A 386 -7.15 8.48 11.79
N ALA A 387 -6.10 7.80 11.32
CA ALA A 387 -5.47 8.09 10.04
C ALA A 387 -4.86 6.79 9.48
N ARG A 388 -4.60 6.78 8.20
CA ARG A 388 -3.96 5.64 7.55
C ARG A 388 -2.59 5.36 8.16
N CYS A 389 -2.33 4.12 8.53
CA CYS A 389 -1.10 3.64 9.18
C CYS A 389 -0.80 4.26 10.56
N ALA A 390 -1.72 4.97 11.16
CA ALA A 390 -1.63 5.44 12.53
C ALA A 390 -2.48 4.56 13.47
N GLU A 391 -2.07 4.44 14.70
CA GLU A 391 -2.93 3.90 15.75
C GLU A 391 -4.07 4.87 16.04
N THR A 392 -5.26 4.35 16.31
CA THR A 392 -6.41 5.15 16.72
C THR A 392 -6.16 5.74 18.11
N VAL A 393 -6.30 7.05 18.22
CA VAL A 393 -6.21 7.76 19.51
C VAL A 393 -7.61 8.14 19.97
N THR A 394 -7.97 7.75 21.20
CA THR A 394 -9.24 8.12 21.82
C THR A 394 -8.99 8.95 23.07
N VAL A 395 -9.65 10.10 23.15
CA VAL A 395 -9.61 10.99 24.31
C VAL A 395 -11.03 11.36 24.74
N ALA A 396 -11.20 11.72 26.00
CA ALA A 396 -12.49 12.15 26.53
C ALA A 396 -12.34 13.37 27.45
N LYS A 397 -13.37 14.20 27.49
CA LYS A 397 -13.47 15.35 28.40
C LYS A 397 -14.84 15.33 29.10
N GLU A 398 -14.81 15.53 30.39
CA GLU A 398 -15.98 15.63 31.24
C GLU A 398 -16.33 17.09 31.49
N THR A 399 -17.63 17.42 31.48
CA THR A 399 -18.18 18.71 31.85
C THR A 399 -19.35 18.50 32.81
N SER A 400 -19.28 19.12 33.96
CA SER A 400 -20.36 19.11 34.95
C SER A 400 -21.41 20.15 34.57
N LEU A 401 -22.66 19.73 34.42
CA LEU A 401 -23.80 20.58 34.09
C LEU A 401 -24.59 20.89 35.36
N THR A 402 -24.76 22.16 35.63
CA THR A 402 -25.57 22.65 36.75
C THR A 402 -26.75 23.44 36.22
N GLY A 403 -27.90 23.29 36.85
CA GLY A 403 -29.05 24.10 36.60
C GLY A 403 -29.08 25.32 37.53
N ILE A 404 -29.78 26.32 37.11
CA ILE A 404 -30.09 27.48 37.95
C ILE A 404 -31.60 27.47 38.17
N SER A 405 -32.01 27.60 39.44
CA SER A 405 -33.37 27.89 39.82
C SER A 405 -33.60 29.41 39.69
N ALA A 406 -34.78 29.83 39.27
CA ALA A 406 -35.14 31.22 39.11
C ALA A 406 -36.65 31.38 39.33
N ILE A 407 -37.00 31.84 40.50
CA ILE A 407 -38.42 32.02 40.91
C ILE A 407 -38.93 33.38 40.48
N LEU A 408 -40.08 33.37 39.83
CA LEU A 408 -40.94 34.50 39.58
C LEU A 408 -42.21 34.28 40.42
N VAL A 409 -42.60 35.29 41.18
CA VAL A 409 -43.84 35.33 41.95
C VAL A 409 -44.75 36.39 41.30
N GLU A 410 -45.97 36.03 41.03
CA GLU A 410 -47.02 36.93 40.49
C GLU A 410 -48.25 36.75 41.36
N ALA A 411 -48.87 37.86 41.75
CA ALA A 411 -50.13 37.87 42.45
C ALA A 411 -51.11 38.72 41.69
N ILE A 412 -52.35 38.29 41.70
CA ILE A 412 -53.46 39.07 41.16
C ILE A 412 -54.66 38.98 42.12
N ASP A 413 -55.35 40.07 42.34
CA ASP A 413 -56.69 40.07 42.90
C ASP A 413 -57.72 39.79 41.79
N VAL A 414 -58.78 39.09 42.13
CA VAL A 414 -59.84 38.76 41.15
C VAL A 414 -60.76 39.89 40.89
N SER A 415 -60.96 40.74 41.90
CA SER A 415 -61.85 41.93 41.84
C SER A 415 -61.22 43.14 42.52
N ASP A 416 -61.06 44.24 41.79
CA ASP A 416 -60.62 45.51 42.31
C ASP A 416 -61.37 46.66 41.60
N PRO A 417 -62.09 47.52 42.33
CA PRO A 417 -62.26 47.56 43.79
C PRO A 417 -63.28 46.53 44.30
N ILE A 418 -63.27 46.26 45.64
CA ILE A 418 -64.18 45.35 46.34
C ILE A 418 -64.94 46.08 47.44
N GLU A 419 -66.26 45.81 47.59
CA GLU A 419 -67.11 46.41 48.65
C GLU A 419 -66.85 45.77 50.01
N VAL A 420 -66.79 46.54 51.08
CA VAL A 420 -66.68 46.10 52.45
C VAL A 420 -67.78 45.06 52.79
N GLY A 421 -67.37 43.88 53.32
CA GLY A 421 -68.26 42.78 53.61
C GLY A 421 -68.21 41.69 52.52
N GLN A 422 -67.67 41.93 51.32
CA GLN A 422 -67.44 40.95 50.27
C GLN A 422 -66.08 40.24 50.39
N ASN A 423 -65.98 39.17 49.70
CA ASN A 423 -64.71 38.34 49.68
C ASN A 423 -63.89 38.71 48.44
N GLU A 424 -62.59 38.94 48.67
CA GLU A 424 -61.56 39.02 47.61
C GLU A 424 -60.70 37.76 47.56
N THR A 425 -60.34 37.40 46.35
CA THR A 425 -59.47 36.19 46.13
C THR A 425 -58.18 36.65 45.50
N TYR A 426 -57.10 36.46 46.20
CA TYR A 426 -55.76 36.61 45.68
C TYR A 426 -55.28 35.30 45.07
N ILE A 427 -54.91 35.28 43.77
CA ILE A 427 -54.32 34.17 43.06
C ILE A 427 -52.81 34.40 43.00
N ILE A 428 -52.04 33.51 43.66
CA ILE A 428 -50.59 33.59 43.71
C ILE A 428 -50.01 32.52 42.79
N THR A 429 -49.23 32.91 41.81
CA THR A 429 -48.56 32.03 40.88
C THR A 429 -47.05 32.10 41.09
N VAL A 430 -46.45 31.00 41.49
CA VAL A 430 -45.00 30.89 41.57
C VAL A 430 -44.50 30.06 40.40
N THR A 431 -43.68 30.67 39.55
CA THR A 431 -43.12 30.06 38.35
C THR A 431 -41.62 29.87 38.50
N ASN A 432 -41.11 28.66 38.35
CA ASN A 432 -39.68 28.42 38.22
C ASN A 432 -39.26 28.64 36.76
N GLN A 433 -38.74 29.81 36.44
CA GLN A 433 -38.23 30.18 35.11
C GLN A 433 -36.85 29.54 34.81
N GLY A 434 -36.25 28.89 35.81
CA GLY A 434 -34.93 28.35 35.76
C GLY A 434 -34.82 27.03 34.97
N SER A 435 -33.64 26.42 35.08
CA SER A 435 -33.27 25.13 34.47
C SER A 435 -33.00 24.01 35.49
N ALA A 436 -33.06 24.34 36.78
CA ALA A 436 -33.03 23.39 37.88
C ALA A 436 -34.34 23.42 38.68
N PRO A 437 -34.72 22.33 39.39
CA PRO A 437 -35.83 22.40 40.31
C PRO A 437 -35.52 23.34 41.45
N ASP A 438 -36.56 24.03 41.96
CA ASP A 438 -36.52 24.77 43.22
C ASP A 438 -37.18 23.94 44.29
N THR A 439 -36.51 23.73 45.41
CA THR A 439 -36.96 22.78 46.43
C THR A 439 -37.34 23.49 47.75
N ASN A 440 -38.20 22.83 48.54
CA ASN A 440 -38.65 23.30 49.80
C ASN A 440 -39.24 24.74 49.73
N VAL A 441 -40.11 24.95 48.72
CA VAL A 441 -40.72 26.28 48.44
C VAL A 441 -41.75 26.58 49.52
N LYS A 442 -41.51 27.66 50.26
CA LYS A 442 -42.37 28.12 51.37
C LYS A 442 -43.02 29.43 50.96
N LEU A 443 -44.33 29.51 51.10
CA LEU A 443 -45.14 30.65 50.82
C LEU A 443 -45.77 31.20 52.09
N ILE A 444 -45.55 32.47 52.35
CA ILE A 444 -46.14 33.20 53.48
C ILE A 444 -46.79 34.45 52.95
N CYS A 445 -48.05 34.70 53.34
CA CYS A 445 -48.78 35.92 53.02
C CYS A 445 -49.06 36.71 54.27
N THR A 446 -49.03 38.01 54.19
CA THR A 446 -49.33 38.93 55.28
C THR A 446 -50.56 39.80 54.91
N LEU A 447 -51.55 39.72 55.81
CA LEU A 447 -52.79 40.44 55.69
C LEU A 447 -52.73 41.76 56.47
N GLU A 448 -53.33 42.82 55.92
CA GLU A 448 -53.50 44.07 56.66
C GLU A 448 -54.70 44.06 57.59
N GLU A 449 -54.84 45.07 58.43
CA GLU A 449 -55.90 45.14 59.46
C GLU A 449 -57.30 45.09 58.84
N GLN A 450 -57.49 45.67 57.66
CA GLN A 450 -58.73 45.70 56.90
C GLN A 450 -59.11 44.33 56.29
N MET A 451 -58.23 43.38 56.31
CA MET A 451 -58.45 42.04 55.77
C MET A 451 -58.77 41.04 56.88
N GLU A 452 -59.80 40.20 56.68
CA GLU A 452 -60.10 39.04 57.52
C GLU A 452 -59.92 37.75 56.69
N PHE A 453 -59.17 36.81 57.23
CA PHE A 453 -58.90 35.53 56.58
C PHE A 453 -60.20 34.71 56.44
N VAL A 454 -60.41 34.10 55.25
CA VAL A 454 -61.55 33.22 54.94
C VAL A 454 -61.07 31.82 54.66
N SER A 455 -60.20 31.68 53.69
CA SER A 455 -59.64 30.38 53.28
C SER A 455 -58.31 30.50 52.56
N ALA A 456 -57.53 29.40 52.59
CA ALA A 456 -56.29 29.31 51.82
C ALA A 456 -56.21 27.89 51.21
N THR A 457 -56.08 27.82 49.88
CA THR A 457 -56.05 26.59 49.11
C THR A 457 -54.95 26.65 48.04
N GLY A 458 -54.54 25.51 47.52
CA GLY A 458 -53.56 25.48 46.42
C GLY A 458 -52.78 24.17 46.35
N GLN A 459 -51.54 24.23 45.90
CA GLN A 459 -50.67 23.08 45.76
C GLN A 459 -50.32 22.41 47.11
N THR A 460 -50.39 23.18 48.20
CA THR A 460 -50.22 22.73 49.58
C THR A 460 -51.28 23.40 50.44
N ASN A 461 -51.53 22.85 51.64
CA ASN A 461 -52.51 23.35 52.58
C ASN A 461 -52.05 24.65 53.25
N GLY A 462 -52.93 25.64 53.37
CA GLY A 462 -52.65 26.88 54.04
C GLY A 462 -53.26 26.93 55.43
N LYS A 463 -52.59 27.62 56.37
CA LYS A 463 -53.06 27.91 57.72
C LYS A 463 -52.93 29.43 57.97
N SER A 464 -53.87 29.97 58.71
CA SER A 464 -53.81 31.39 59.16
C SER A 464 -53.53 31.43 60.66
N GLU A 465 -52.51 32.20 61.04
CA GLU A 465 -52.18 32.54 62.41
C GLU A 465 -52.15 34.11 62.51
N GLY A 466 -53.22 34.70 63.06
CA GLY A 466 -53.37 36.15 63.10
C GLY A 466 -53.46 36.77 61.72
N LYS A 467 -52.51 37.62 61.35
CA LYS A 467 -52.43 38.27 60.06
C LYS A 467 -51.50 37.55 59.06
N THR A 468 -50.96 36.40 59.46
CA THR A 468 -50.06 35.63 58.63
C THR A 468 -50.77 34.39 58.12
N VAL A 469 -50.73 34.14 56.80
CA VAL A 469 -51.17 32.91 56.16
C VAL A 469 -49.94 32.18 55.68
N SER A 470 -49.69 31.02 56.22
CA SER A 470 -48.55 30.18 55.83
C SER A 470 -49.02 28.89 55.16
N PHE A 471 -48.35 28.50 54.10
CA PHE A 471 -48.60 27.21 53.42
C PHE A 471 -47.56 26.18 53.78
N GLU A 472 -47.98 24.92 53.82
CA GLU A 472 -47.02 23.79 53.95
C GLU A 472 -45.99 23.89 52.84
N PRO A 473 -44.70 23.61 53.10
CA PRO A 473 -43.67 23.66 52.10
C PRO A 473 -43.98 22.74 50.90
N LEU A 474 -43.95 23.28 49.69
CA LEU A 474 -44.02 22.51 48.46
C LEU A 474 -42.66 21.85 48.21
N ALA A 475 -42.65 20.53 48.06
CA ALA A 475 -41.43 19.77 47.96
C ALA A 475 -40.51 20.25 46.83
N ALA A 476 -41.06 20.54 45.63
CA ALA A 476 -40.31 21.10 44.51
C ALA A 476 -41.23 21.76 43.44
N ILE A 477 -40.69 22.78 42.79
CA ILE A 477 -41.21 23.31 41.51
C ILE A 477 -40.16 22.97 40.45
N GLY A 478 -40.46 22.01 39.54
CA GLY A 478 -39.57 21.61 38.45
C GLY A 478 -39.19 22.75 37.51
N PRO A 479 -38.18 22.60 36.69
CA PRO A 479 -37.82 23.57 35.65
C PRO A 479 -39.01 23.93 34.78
N LYS A 480 -39.27 25.25 34.58
CA LYS A 480 -40.41 25.77 33.84
C LYS A 480 -41.80 25.42 34.42
N GLY A 481 -41.79 24.79 35.60
CA GLY A 481 -43.01 24.44 36.32
C GLY A 481 -43.66 25.65 36.98
N LYS A 482 -44.96 25.54 37.30
CA LYS A 482 -45.76 26.50 38.01
C LYS A 482 -46.49 25.86 39.17
N ALA A 483 -46.65 26.61 40.23
CA ALA A 483 -47.46 26.26 41.39
C ALA A 483 -48.42 27.44 41.69
N VAL A 484 -49.66 27.13 42.01
CA VAL A 484 -50.69 28.14 42.22
C VAL A 484 -51.34 27.94 43.57
N TRP A 485 -51.50 29.05 44.29
CA TRP A 485 -52.23 29.10 45.54
C TRP A 485 -53.27 30.23 45.47
N GLN A 486 -54.27 30.10 46.33
CA GLN A 486 -55.35 31.10 46.47
C GLN A 486 -55.55 31.43 47.93
N VAL A 487 -55.66 32.69 48.22
CA VAL A 487 -56.04 33.16 49.57
C VAL A 487 -57.32 34.02 49.39
N VAL A 488 -58.34 33.65 50.13
CA VAL A 488 -59.59 34.39 50.18
C VAL A 488 -59.63 35.19 51.48
N VAL A 489 -59.86 36.47 51.34
CA VAL A 489 -60.05 37.38 52.47
C VAL A 489 -61.39 38.10 52.35
N LYS A 490 -61.98 38.49 53.49
CA LYS A 490 -63.14 39.36 53.55
C LYS A 490 -62.70 40.79 53.80
N ALA A 491 -63.20 41.74 53.01
CA ALA A 491 -62.99 43.15 53.27
C ALA A 491 -63.72 43.55 54.53
N LYS A 492 -63.00 43.95 55.58
CA LYS A 492 -63.50 44.25 56.90
C LYS A 492 -63.74 45.77 57.06
N ASP A 493 -62.84 46.56 56.52
CA ASP A 493 -62.96 48.04 56.54
C ASP A 493 -62.42 48.62 55.22
N SER A 494 -62.80 49.85 54.90
CA SER A 494 -62.36 50.51 53.65
C SER A 494 -60.90 50.96 53.75
N GLY A 495 -60.19 50.91 52.60
CA GLY A 495 -58.82 51.36 52.51
C GLY A 495 -58.11 50.80 51.25
N ASP A 496 -56.98 51.38 50.91
CA ASP A 496 -56.05 50.89 49.91
C ASP A 496 -55.11 49.89 50.60
N VAL A 497 -55.41 48.61 50.48
CA VAL A 497 -54.74 47.56 51.20
C VAL A 497 -53.63 46.92 50.36
N ARG A 498 -52.65 46.34 51.03
CA ARG A 498 -51.48 45.61 50.41
C ARG A 498 -51.44 44.18 50.88
N PHE A 499 -51.75 43.25 49.98
CA PHE A 499 -51.55 41.84 50.21
C PHE A 499 -50.09 41.47 49.92
N LYS A 500 -49.32 41.18 50.97
CA LYS A 500 -47.87 40.92 50.84
C LYS A 500 -47.63 39.46 50.79
N ILE A 501 -46.77 39.06 49.86
CA ILE A 501 -46.36 37.69 49.63
C ILE A 501 -44.83 37.55 49.79
N ASN A 502 -44.39 36.51 50.47
CA ASN A 502 -42.99 36.20 50.69
C ASN A 502 -42.74 34.73 50.34
N VAL A 503 -41.85 34.49 49.37
CA VAL A 503 -41.48 33.14 48.94
C VAL A 503 -40.03 32.91 49.25
N THR A 504 -39.76 31.78 49.94
CA THR A 504 -38.41 31.29 50.22
C THR A 504 -38.24 29.86 49.72
N SER A 505 -37.04 29.46 49.44
CA SER A 505 -36.68 28.09 49.04
C SER A 505 -35.23 27.76 49.42
N ASP A 506 -34.80 26.51 49.22
CA ASP A 506 -33.41 26.10 49.47
C ASP A 506 -32.42 26.79 48.50
N GLN A 507 -32.86 27.22 47.34
CA GLN A 507 -32.02 27.83 46.30
C GLN A 507 -31.97 29.33 46.38
N LEU A 508 -32.95 29.95 47.03
CA LEU A 508 -33.04 31.41 47.19
C LEU A 508 -32.16 31.88 48.35
N THR A 509 -31.23 32.79 48.06
CA THR A 509 -30.41 33.44 49.11
C THR A 509 -31.14 34.58 49.82
N ARG A 510 -32.22 35.08 49.21
CA ARG A 510 -33.12 36.10 49.74
C ARG A 510 -34.55 35.73 49.37
N PRO A 511 -35.53 36.06 50.20
CA PRO A 511 -36.92 35.91 49.84
C PRO A 511 -37.25 36.65 48.54
N VAL A 512 -38.18 36.12 47.75
CA VAL A 512 -38.85 36.87 46.70
C VAL A 512 -40.12 37.45 47.29
N GLU A 513 -40.23 38.78 47.24
CA GLU A 513 -41.36 39.54 47.80
C GLU A 513 -42.19 40.04 46.66
N GLU A 514 -43.50 39.93 46.78
CA GLU A 514 -44.50 40.50 45.87
C GLU A 514 -45.59 41.14 46.70
N THR A 515 -46.23 42.17 46.15
CA THR A 515 -47.32 42.94 46.84
C THR A 515 -48.42 43.29 45.84
N GLU A 516 -49.62 42.82 46.14
CA GLU A 516 -50.82 43.18 45.40
C GLU A 516 -51.60 44.24 46.10
N ALA A 517 -52.04 45.24 45.37
CA ALA A 517 -52.77 46.38 45.88
C ALA A 517 -54.26 46.27 45.55
N THR A 518 -55.13 46.33 46.53
CA THR A 518 -56.59 46.29 46.33
C THR A 518 -57.29 47.41 47.03
N ASN A 519 -58.25 47.99 46.39
CA ASN A 519 -59.03 49.08 46.98
C ASN A 519 -60.34 48.54 47.59
N PHE A 520 -60.47 48.62 48.95
CA PHE A 520 -61.70 48.27 49.67
C PHE A 520 -62.55 49.57 49.87
N TYR A 521 -63.81 49.60 49.37
CA TYR A 521 -64.69 50.75 49.44
C TYR A 521 -65.97 50.42 50.21
N LYS A 522 -66.65 51.50 50.80
CA LYS A 522 -67.94 51.42 51.48
C LYS A 522 -69.04 51.75 50.56
#